data_c28a00a44decda66fe14094f21e91aaf
#
_entry.id   c28a00a44decda66fe14094f21e91aaf
#
_cell.length_a   1.000
_cell.length_b   1.000
_cell.length_c   1.000
_cell.angle_alpha   90.00
_cell.angle_beta   90.00
_cell.angle_gamma   90.00
#
_symmetry.space_group_name_H-M   'P 1'
#
loop_
_entity.id
_entity.type
_entity.pdbx_description
1 polymer ?
#
loop_
_entity_poly.entity_id
_entity_poly.type
_entity_poly.pdbx_seq_one_letter_code
_entity_poly.pdbx_strand_id
1 'polypeptide(L)'
;QVKKQLESLPVLKPIEAESQDEKFLSNIIRLIEDHLSESELNVNALCELSGISNKQIYRKIKQLTGMSPVEYIKSTGMKKAAMLLQQKKFTVAEVMYMVGFSNHSYFSKCFQAEFGKTPRQYLNDEL
;
A
#
# COMPACT_ATOMS: atom_id res chain seq x y z
N GLN A 1 -4.87 -0.91 30.38
CA GLN A 1 -5.32 -1.07 30.47
C GLN A 1 -5.55 -1.05 30.57
N VAL A 2 -5.32 -0.57 30.76
CA VAL A 2 -5.89 -0.57 30.87
C VAL A 2 -6.25 -0.46 30.74
N LYS A 3 -6.18 -0.11 30.82
CA LYS A 3 -6.71 -0.03 30.80
C LYS A 3 -7.00 0.31 31.01
N LYS A 4 -7.06 0.65 31.46
CA LYS A 4 -7.43 1.04 31.79
C LYS A 4 -7.31 1.67 31.91
N GLN A 5 -7.19 2.01 32.16
CA GLN A 5 -7.28 2.52 32.31
C GLN A 5 -7.16 3.07 31.97
N LEU A 6 -7.09 3.24 31.89
CA LEU A 6 -7.35 3.60 31.59
C LEU A 6 -7.63 4.15 31.33
N GLU A 7 -7.46 4.90 31.36
CA GLU A 7 -8.19 5.14 31.27
C GLU A 7 -8.50 5.96 30.76
N SER A 8 -7.90 6.29 30.55
CA SER A 8 -9.02 6.98 30.01
C SER A 8 -8.71 8.33 29.35
N LEU A 9 -8.49 9.31 29.99
CA LEU A 9 -8.43 10.67 29.47
C LEU A 9 -7.14 11.05 28.81
N PRO A 10 -6.04 10.71 29.41
CA PRO A 10 -4.75 11.17 28.90
C PRO A 10 -4.43 10.63 27.52
N VAL A 11 -5.24 9.71 27.08
CA VAL A 11 -5.01 9.05 25.81
C VAL A 11 -5.29 9.97 24.63
N LEU A 12 -6.03 11.03 24.85
CA LEU A 12 -6.47 11.86 23.74
C LEU A 12 -5.35 12.54 22.98
N LYS A 13 -4.37 13.08 23.68
CA LYS A 13 -3.28 13.77 23.01
C LYS A 13 -2.38 12.86 22.18
N PRO A 14 -1.93 11.72 22.71
CA PRO A 14 -1.17 10.80 21.87
C PRO A 14 -1.95 10.35 20.65
N ILE A 15 -3.24 10.16 20.80
CA ILE A 15 -4.09 9.77 19.69
C ILE A 15 -4.09 10.84 18.61
N GLU A 16 -4.15 12.11 18.99
CA GLU A 16 -4.13 13.19 18.02
C GLU A 16 -2.79 13.29 17.29
N ALA A 17 -1.69 13.10 18.01
CA ALA A 17 -0.37 13.14 17.41
C ALA A 17 -0.20 12.00 16.41
N GLU A 18 -0.67 10.80 16.77
CA GLU A 18 -0.66 9.68 15.87
C GLU A 18 -1.57 9.93 14.67
N SER A 19 -2.67 10.60 14.93
CA SER A 19 -3.69 10.82 13.92
C SER A 19 -3.16 11.55 12.69
N GLN A 20 -2.21 12.45 12.85
CA GLN A 20 -1.66 13.19 11.71
C GLN A 20 -0.85 12.28 10.78
N ASP A 21 0.01 11.45 11.36
CA ASP A 21 0.79 10.50 10.57
C ASP A 21 -0.11 9.44 9.98
N GLU A 22 -1.09 8.97 10.74
CA GLU A 22 -2.05 8.01 10.22
C GLU A 22 -2.86 8.60 9.09
N LYS A 23 -3.27 9.85 9.19
CA LYS A 23 -4.01 10.51 8.12
C LYS A 23 -3.15 10.68 6.88
N PHE A 24 -1.88 11.01 7.07
CA PHE A 24 -0.97 11.13 5.94
C PHE A 24 -0.86 9.81 5.20
N LEU A 25 -0.57 8.73 5.93
CA LEU A 25 -0.42 7.41 5.30
C LEU A 25 -1.74 6.92 4.71
N SER A 26 -2.85 7.11 5.41
CA SER A 26 -4.15 6.71 4.87
C SER A 26 -4.46 7.42 3.57
N ASN A 27 -4.16 8.71 3.50
CA ASN A 27 -4.39 9.47 2.28
C ASN A 27 -3.49 8.99 1.15
N ILE A 28 -2.22 8.72 1.46
CA ILE A 28 -1.29 8.22 0.45
C ILE A 28 -1.74 6.85 -0.06
N ILE A 29 -2.11 5.95 0.85
CA ILE A 29 -2.59 4.61 0.46
C ILE A 29 -3.83 4.74 -0.42
N ARG A 30 -4.76 5.59 -0.04
CA ARG A 30 -5.99 5.78 -0.82
C ARG A 30 -5.68 6.29 -2.22
N LEU A 31 -4.77 7.26 -2.31
CA LEU A 31 -4.39 7.79 -3.63
C LEU A 31 -3.72 6.71 -4.48
N ILE A 32 -2.85 5.92 -3.87
CA ILE A 32 -2.21 4.82 -4.58
C ILE A 32 -3.25 3.82 -5.05
N GLU A 33 -4.14 3.38 -4.17
CA GLU A 33 -5.14 2.37 -4.51
C GLU A 33 -6.11 2.85 -5.58
N ASP A 34 -6.50 4.12 -5.51
CA ASP A 34 -7.43 4.67 -6.48
C ASP A 34 -6.83 4.76 -7.89
N HIS A 35 -5.51 4.81 -7.98
CA HIS A 35 -4.83 5.01 -9.26
C HIS A 35 -3.93 3.84 -9.66
N LEU A 36 -4.03 2.71 -8.96
CA LEU A 36 -3.17 1.55 -9.24
C LEU A 36 -3.30 1.04 -10.66
N SER A 37 -4.52 1.06 -11.20
CA SER A 37 -4.75 0.55 -12.56
C SER A 37 -4.12 1.45 -13.62
N GLU A 38 -3.71 2.66 -13.25
CA GLU A 38 -3.06 3.57 -14.19
C GLU A 38 -1.59 3.22 -14.28
N SER A 39 -1.15 2.83 -15.47
CA SER A 39 0.22 2.36 -15.65
C SER A 39 1.26 3.46 -15.40
N GLU A 40 0.83 4.70 -15.30
CA GLU A 40 1.73 5.83 -15.13
C GLU A 40 1.80 6.33 -13.70
N LEU A 41 1.24 5.61 -12.75
CA LEU A 41 1.36 6.01 -11.36
C LEU A 41 2.81 5.89 -10.91
N ASN A 42 3.38 7.01 -10.52
CA ASN A 42 4.74 7.08 -10.02
C ASN A 42 4.81 8.15 -8.94
N VAL A 43 6.02 8.42 -8.44
CA VAL A 43 6.18 9.37 -7.35
C VAL A 43 5.74 10.78 -7.76
N ASN A 44 6.03 11.18 -9.00
CA ASN A 44 5.61 12.50 -9.48
C ASN A 44 4.09 12.61 -9.52
N ALA A 45 3.43 11.58 -10.03
CA ALA A 45 1.96 11.57 -10.06
C ALA A 45 1.40 11.63 -8.65
N LEU A 46 2.01 10.90 -7.72
CA LEU A 46 1.57 10.92 -6.33
C LEU A 46 1.71 12.31 -5.71
N CYS A 47 2.81 13.00 -6.03
CA CYS A 47 3.00 14.36 -5.56
C CYS A 47 1.91 15.30 -6.09
N GLU A 48 1.58 15.17 -7.38
CA GLU A 48 0.54 16.00 -7.98
C GLU A 48 -0.82 15.72 -7.38
N LEU A 49 -1.13 14.44 -7.19
CA LEU A 49 -2.43 14.05 -6.64
C LEU A 49 -2.59 14.47 -5.18
N SER A 50 -1.52 14.41 -4.41
CA SER A 50 -1.58 14.72 -2.99
C SER A 50 -1.38 16.19 -2.70
N GLY A 51 -0.78 16.94 -3.62
CA GLY A 51 -0.40 18.31 -3.36
C GLY A 51 0.79 18.46 -2.45
N ILE A 52 1.54 17.37 -2.21
CA ILE A 52 2.70 17.36 -1.32
C ILE A 52 3.95 17.33 -2.17
N SER A 53 4.96 18.10 -1.77
CA SER A 53 6.18 18.19 -2.55
C SER A 53 6.94 16.86 -2.55
N ASN A 54 7.76 16.67 -3.59
CA ASN A 54 8.57 15.48 -3.74
C ASN A 54 9.45 15.25 -2.51
N LYS A 55 10.07 16.32 -2.03
CA LYS A 55 10.96 16.23 -0.86
C LYS A 55 10.20 15.75 0.38
N GLN A 56 9.01 16.27 0.59
CA GLN A 56 8.17 15.89 1.72
C GLN A 56 7.71 14.43 1.61
N ILE A 57 7.29 14.03 0.42
CA ILE A 57 6.84 12.66 0.17
C ILE A 57 7.97 11.69 0.48
N TYR A 58 9.18 11.94 -0.05
CA TYR A 58 10.32 11.07 0.21
C TYR A 58 10.65 10.98 1.69
N ARG A 59 10.71 12.13 2.35
CA ARG A 59 11.09 12.16 3.75
C ARG A 59 10.08 11.44 4.62
N LYS A 60 8.80 11.75 4.43
CA LYS A 60 7.76 11.21 5.31
C LYS A 60 7.53 9.72 5.07
N ILE A 61 7.48 9.29 3.83
CA ILE A 61 7.28 7.86 3.57
C ILE A 61 8.46 7.06 4.11
N LYS A 62 9.68 7.53 3.90
CA LYS A 62 10.85 6.83 4.42
C LYS A 62 10.83 6.79 5.94
N GLN A 63 10.49 7.90 6.57
CA GLN A 63 10.45 7.99 8.02
C GLN A 63 9.40 7.07 8.62
N LEU A 64 8.22 7.00 8.02
CA LEU A 64 7.09 6.27 8.59
C LEU A 64 7.07 4.79 8.22
N THR A 65 7.63 4.43 7.07
CA THR A 65 7.53 3.05 6.59
C THR A 65 8.87 2.35 6.44
N GLY A 66 9.96 3.09 6.43
CA GLY A 66 11.27 2.53 6.13
C GLY A 66 11.53 2.28 4.67
N MET A 67 10.54 2.53 3.82
CA MET A 67 10.64 2.29 2.37
C MET A 67 10.77 3.58 1.61
N SER A 68 11.36 3.51 0.42
CA SER A 68 11.29 4.63 -0.51
C SER A 68 9.86 4.72 -1.05
N PRO A 69 9.48 5.89 -1.61
CA PRO A 69 8.15 5.99 -2.22
C PRO A 69 7.91 4.98 -3.34
N VAL A 70 8.94 4.70 -4.16
CA VAL A 70 8.79 3.70 -5.23
C VAL A 70 8.50 2.33 -4.64
N GLU A 71 9.24 1.95 -3.60
CA GLU A 71 9.01 0.67 -2.93
C GLU A 71 7.64 0.62 -2.28
N TYR A 72 7.21 1.73 -1.70
CA TYR A 72 5.93 1.79 -1.02
C TYR A 72 4.75 1.66 -1.99
N ILE A 73 4.85 2.29 -3.16
CA ILE A 73 3.82 2.15 -4.20
C ILE A 73 3.73 0.69 -4.63
N LYS A 74 4.87 0.05 -4.88
CA LYS A 74 4.87 -1.36 -5.28
C LYS A 74 4.31 -2.27 -4.20
N SER A 75 4.75 -2.06 -2.97
CA SER A 75 4.29 -2.88 -1.85
C SER A 75 2.78 -2.75 -1.65
N THR A 76 2.27 -1.52 -1.74
CA THR A 76 0.84 -1.28 -1.62
C THR A 76 0.09 -2.00 -2.74
N GLY A 77 0.62 -1.95 -3.96
CA GLY A 77 0.01 -2.64 -5.08
C GLY A 77 -0.01 -4.15 -4.89
N MET A 78 1.08 -4.72 -4.38
CA MET A 78 1.14 -6.16 -4.15
C MET A 78 0.16 -6.60 -3.07
N LYS A 79 0.01 -5.81 -2.02
CA LYS A 79 -0.97 -6.11 -0.97
C LYS A 79 -2.39 -6.06 -1.50
N LYS A 80 -2.67 -5.10 -2.37
CA LYS A 80 -3.97 -5.03 -3.02
C LYS A 80 -4.20 -6.25 -3.90
N ALA A 81 -3.16 -6.66 -4.64
CA ALA A 81 -3.24 -7.86 -5.49
C ALA A 81 -3.56 -9.10 -4.65
N ALA A 82 -2.89 -9.26 -3.51
CA ALA A 82 -3.16 -10.41 -2.64
C ALA A 82 -4.62 -10.40 -2.17
N MET A 83 -5.12 -9.24 -1.79
CA MET A 83 -6.50 -9.12 -1.35
C MET A 83 -7.48 -9.48 -2.47
N LEU A 84 -7.20 -9.04 -3.69
CA LEU A 84 -8.05 -9.35 -4.83
C LEU A 84 -8.03 -10.84 -5.16
N LEU A 85 -6.85 -11.47 -5.06
CA LEU A 85 -6.75 -12.91 -5.28
C LEU A 85 -7.54 -13.70 -4.25
N GLN A 86 -7.56 -13.23 -3.01
CA GLN A 86 -8.30 -13.91 -1.94
C GLN A 86 -9.80 -13.90 -2.18
N GLN A 87 -10.31 -12.94 -2.94
CA GLN A 87 -11.73 -12.86 -3.23
C GLN A 87 -12.22 -13.97 -4.17
N LYS A 88 -11.29 -14.62 -4.89
CA LYS A 88 -11.63 -15.73 -5.81
C LYS A 88 -12.58 -15.32 -6.92
N LYS A 89 -12.58 -14.05 -7.28
CA LYS A 89 -13.47 -13.52 -8.34
C LYS A 89 -12.73 -13.18 -9.61
N PHE A 90 -11.40 -13.11 -9.54
CA PHE A 90 -10.58 -12.63 -10.65
C PHE A 90 -9.47 -13.61 -10.96
N THR A 91 -9.07 -13.68 -12.22
CA THR A 91 -7.90 -14.45 -12.62
C THR A 91 -6.64 -13.69 -12.21
N VAL A 92 -5.51 -14.40 -12.20
CA VAL A 92 -4.23 -13.76 -11.93
C VAL A 92 -3.96 -12.65 -12.94
N ALA A 93 -4.28 -12.88 -14.22
CA ALA A 93 -4.07 -11.86 -15.25
C ALA A 93 -4.92 -10.62 -14.99
N GLU A 94 -6.18 -10.83 -14.59
CA GLU A 94 -7.05 -9.71 -14.27
C GLU A 94 -6.52 -8.90 -13.10
N VAL A 95 -6.08 -9.58 -12.05
CA VAL A 95 -5.53 -8.90 -10.87
C VAL A 95 -4.29 -8.10 -11.26
N MET A 96 -3.43 -8.69 -12.10
CA MET A 96 -2.24 -8.00 -12.56
C MET A 96 -2.58 -6.64 -13.18
N TYR A 97 -3.55 -6.64 -14.10
CA TYR A 97 -3.95 -5.39 -14.74
C TYR A 97 -4.63 -4.43 -13.77
N MET A 98 -5.41 -4.96 -12.83
CA MET A 98 -6.10 -4.13 -11.86
C MET A 98 -5.13 -3.36 -10.95
N VAL A 99 -3.93 -3.90 -10.73
CA VAL A 99 -2.94 -3.21 -9.91
C VAL A 99 -1.84 -2.54 -10.76
N GLY A 100 -2.12 -2.38 -12.07
CA GLY A 100 -1.30 -1.52 -12.91
C GLY A 100 -0.10 -2.17 -13.59
N PHE A 101 -0.02 -3.48 -13.57
CA PHE A 101 1.07 -4.20 -14.23
C PHE A 101 0.62 -4.74 -15.58
N SER A 102 1.51 -4.70 -16.56
CA SER A 102 1.25 -5.24 -17.87
C SER A 102 2.20 -6.37 -18.25
N ASN A 103 3.22 -6.61 -17.45
CA ASN A 103 4.21 -7.66 -17.71
C ASN A 103 4.07 -8.73 -16.64
N HIS A 104 3.67 -9.94 -17.07
CA HIS A 104 3.38 -11.03 -16.14
C HIS A 104 4.62 -11.45 -15.35
N SER A 105 5.76 -11.55 -16.01
CA SER A 105 6.99 -11.96 -15.34
C SER A 105 7.40 -10.98 -14.25
N TYR A 106 7.30 -9.70 -14.57
CA TYR A 106 7.67 -8.66 -13.61
C TYR A 106 6.68 -8.64 -12.44
N PHE A 107 5.39 -8.77 -12.73
CA PHE A 107 4.37 -8.84 -11.69
C PHE A 107 4.64 -10.01 -10.75
N SER A 108 4.91 -11.19 -11.30
CA SER A 108 5.21 -12.37 -10.50
C SER A 108 6.44 -12.16 -9.62
N LYS A 109 7.48 -11.55 -10.16
CA LYS A 109 8.68 -11.27 -9.37
C LYS A 109 8.39 -10.35 -8.20
N CYS A 110 7.64 -9.27 -8.45
CA CYS A 110 7.31 -8.33 -7.40
C CYS A 110 6.44 -8.99 -6.33
N PHE A 111 5.46 -9.79 -6.76
CA PHE A 111 4.59 -10.50 -5.85
C PHE A 111 5.38 -11.49 -4.99
N GLN A 112 6.27 -12.24 -5.63
CA GLN A 112 7.08 -13.22 -4.92
C GLN A 112 8.03 -12.55 -3.93
N ALA A 113 8.57 -11.39 -4.30
CA ALA A 113 9.44 -10.65 -3.39
C ALA A 113 8.68 -10.19 -2.14
N GLU A 114 7.41 -9.88 -2.29
CA GLU A 114 6.58 -9.39 -1.18
C GLU A 114 6.08 -10.54 -0.30
N PHE A 115 5.66 -11.65 -0.91
CA PHE A 115 4.95 -12.71 -0.19
C PHE A 115 5.64 -14.06 -0.18
N GLY A 116 6.76 -14.22 -0.86
CA GLY A 116 7.49 -15.48 -0.89
C GLY A 116 6.90 -16.54 -1.80
N LYS A 117 5.83 -16.22 -2.52
CA LYS A 117 5.16 -17.14 -3.45
C LYS A 117 4.75 -16.37 -4.70
N THR A 118 4.61 -17.10 -5.80
CA THR A 118 4.03 -16.50 -7.00
C THR A 118 2.54 -16.26 -6.80
N PRO A 119 1.92 -15.39 -7.62
CA PRO A 119 0.47 -15.18 -7.50
C PRO A 119 -0.34 -16.47 -7.64
N ARG A 120 0.07 -17.36 -8.54
CA ARG A 120 -0.64 -18.63 -8.73
C ARG A 120 -0.50 -19.52 -7.50
N GLN A 121 0.70 -19.60 -6.93
CA GLN A 121 0.91 -20.38 -5.71
C GLN A 121 0.09 -19.80 -4.56
N TYR A 122 0.08 -18.49 -4.45
CA TYR A 122 -0.68 -17.82 -3.40
C TYR A 122 -2.17 -18.13 -3.52
N LEU A 123 -2.69 -18.06 -4.75
CA LEU A 123 -4.11 -18.35 -4.99
C LEU A 123 -4.45 -19.78 -4.60
N ASN A 124 -3.60 -20.73 -4.96
CA ASN A 124 -3.86 -22.14 -4.65
C ASN A 124 -3.71 -22.45 -3.17
N ASP A 125 -2.70 -21.85 -2.53
CA ASP A 125 -2.42 -22.15 -1.12
C ASP A 125 -3.45 -21.54 -0.18
N GLU A 126 -4.09 -20.46 -0.61
CA GLU A 126 -5.09 -19.77 0.22
C GLU A 126 -6.49 -20.35 0.03
N LEU A 127 -6.58 -21.47 -0.67
CA LEU A 127 -7.83 -22.20 -0.74
C LEU A 127 -8.08 -22.94 0.55
#